data_44870df5561b5952b8679a825ff75727
#
_entry.id   44870df5561b5952b8679a825ff75727
#
_cell.length_a   1.000
_cell.length_b   1.000
_cell.length_c   1.000
_cell.angle_alpha   90.00
_cell.angle_beta   90.00
_cell.angle_gamma   90.00
#
_symmetry.space_group_name_H-M   'P 1'
#
loop_
_entity.id
_entity.type
_entity.pdbx_description
1 polymer ?
#
loop_
_entity_poly.entity_id
_entity_poly.type
_entity_poly.pdbx_seq_one_letter_code
_entity_poly.pdbx_strand_id
1 'polypeptide(L)'
;MKLNVIGRQMNVFEETKQQIAKKLAKLDKFFPTEAQASVTLSRKHGASRVEITINAGGTLYRSEQDASDFREAIDRCVSIIERQIRKNKTRLAKRLRETIPEDEFFAPEDEDQELIIRTKEFSIKPMSVEEAILQMNLLGHSFFVFREDDGSNKGRVCVVYARRDGDYGLIVPQEE
;
A
#
# COMPACT_ATOMS: atom_id res chain seq x y z
N MET A 1 12.44 -15.09 -5.06
CA MET A 1 12.27 -13.63 -4.73
C MET A 1 13.56 -13.06 -4.19
N LYS A 2 14.01 -11.88 -4.67
CA LYS A 2 15.19 -11.18 -4.12
C LYS A 2 14.74 -10.41 -2.86
N LEU A 3 15.41 -10.65 -1.71
CA LEU A 3 15.05 -10.05 -0.42
C LEU A 3 16.11 -9.03 0.00
N ASN A 4 15.67 -7.82 0.36
CA ASN A 4 16.48 -6.79 0.99
C ASN A 4 15.89 -6.46 2.38
N VAL A 5 16.71 -6.50 3.44
CA VAL A 5 16.27 -6.22 4.82
C VAL A 5 17.07 -5.07 5.39
N ILE A 6 16.38 -4.01 5.82
CA ILE A 6 16.95 -2.76 6.32
C ILE A 6 16.43 -2.48 7.73
N GLY A 7 17.32 -2.13 8.65
CA GLY A 7 16.97 -1.61 9.97
C GLY A 7 17.08 -0.08 9.99
N ARG A 8 16.01 0.63 10.34
CA ARG A 8 16.07 2.08 10.62
C ARG A 8 16.52 2.32 12.05
N GLN A 9 17.69 2.94 12.20
CA GLN A 9 18.32 3.25 13.50
C GLN A 9 18.54 2.00 14.39
N MET A 10 18.72 0.83 13.76
CA MET A 10 18.99 -0.42 14.45
C MET A 10 19.75 -1.40 13.55
N ASN A 11 20.57 -2.23 14.15
CA ASN A 11 21.21 -3.33 13.45
C ASN A 11 20.25 -4.52 13.34
N VAL A 12 20.21 -5.13 12.16
CA VAL A 12 19.41 -6.34 11.93
C VAL A 12 20.34 -7.54 11.99
N PHE A 13 20.14 -8.40 12.99
CA PHE A 13 20.92 -9.62 13.16
C PHE A 13 20.60 -10.64 12.05
N GLU A 14 21.58 -11.47 11.74
CA GLU A 14 21.44 -12.45 10.65
C GLU A 14 20.32 -13.47 10.91
N GLU A 15 20.12 -13.87 12.16
CA GLU A 15 19.00 -14.73 12.58
C GLU A 15 17.63 -14.11 12.22
N THR A 16 17.49 -12.79 12.42
CA THR A 16 16.25 -12.07 12.06
C THR A 16 16.04 -12.05 10.55
N LYS A 17 17.10 -11.85 9.77
CA LYS A 17 17.01 -11.91 8.30
C LYS A 17 16.60 -13.29 7.81
N GLN A 18 17.15 -14.35 8.39
CA GLN A 18 16.81 -15.74 8.07
C GLN A 18 15.35 -16.05 8.41
N GLN A 19 14.85 -15.59 9.57
CA GLN A 19 13.45 -15.74 9.94
C GLN A 19 12.52 -15.02 8.95
N ILE A 20 12.86 -13.79 8.56
CA ILE A 20 12.11 -13.03 7.54
C ILE A 20 12.10 -13.79 6.21
N ALA A 21 13.27 -14.24 5.76
CA ALA A 21 13.40 -15.01 4.52
C ALA A 21 12.51 -16.27 4.54
N LYS A 22 12.54 -17.03 5.63
CA LYS A 22 11.71 -18.24 5.80
C LYS A 22 10.21 -17.93 5.77
N LYS A 23 9.78 -16.80 6.37
CA LYS A 23 8.38 -16.38 6.37
C LYS A 23 7.91 -15.92 5.00
N LEU A 24 8.73 -15.12 4.32
CA LEU A 24 8.44 -14.61 2.98
C LEU A 24 8.52 -15.69 1.89
N ALA A 25 9.30 -16.76 2.08
CA ALA A 25 9.36 -17.89 1.16
C ALA A 25 7.98 -18.55 0.93
N LYS A 26 7.04 -18.44 1.89
CA LYS A 26 5.65 -18.90 1.71
C LYS A 26 4.92 -18.14 0.61
N LEU A 27 5.34 -16.92 0.31
CA LEU A 27 4.75 -16.07 -0.72
C LEU A 27 5.36 -16.33 -2.11
N ASP A 28 6.53 -17.00 -2.20
CA ASP A 28 7.21 -17.27 -3.48
C ASP A 28 6.33 -18.03 -4.48
N LYS A 29 5.45 -18.91 -3.98
CA LYS A 29 4.50 -19.66 -4.81
C LYS A 29 3.50 -18.79 -5.58
N PHE A 30 3.32 -17.54 -5.17
CA PHE A 30 2.38 -16.61 -5.81
C PHE A 30 3.04 -15.73 -6.87
N PHE A 31 4.38 -15.63 -6.87
CA PHE A 31 5.12 -14.72 -7.72
C PHE A 31 5.94 -15.49 -8.76
N PRO A 32 5.95 -15.02 -10.02
CA PRO A 32 6.94 -15.47 -10.97
C PRO A 32 8.35 -15.06 -10.51
N THR A 33 9.38 -15.64 -11.07
CA THR A 33 10.77 -15.70 -10.62
C THR A 33 11.47 -14.37 -10.28
N GLU A 34 10.92 -13.20 -10.60
CA GLU A 34 11.62 -11.90 -10.49
C GLU A 34 11.02 -10.91 -9.47
N ALA A 35 10.27 -11.39 -8.50
CA ALA A 35 9.75 -10.50 -7.46
C ALA A 35 10.89 -10.00 -6.54
N GLN A 36 10.82 -8.71 -6.17
CA GLN A 36 11.72 -8.07 -5.22
C GLN A 36 10.97 -7.71 -3.95
N ALA A 37 11.48 -8.12 -2.80
CA ALA A 37 10.94 -7.78 -1.49
C ALA A 37 11.90 -6.88 -0.73
N SER A 38 11.39 -5.78 -0.21
CA SER A 38 12.08 -4.90 0.72
C SER A 38 11.37 -4.94 2.07
N VAL A 39 12.13 -5.21 3.14
CA VAL A 39 11.63 -5.26 4.50
C VAL A 39 12.34 -4.22 5.34
N THR A 40 11.61 -3.30 5.93
CA THR A 40 12.15 -2.27 6.82
C THR A 40 11.69 -2.55 8.25
N LEU A 41 12.66 -2.65 9.16
CA LEU A 41 12.43 -2.81 10.60
C LEU A 41 12.73 -1.50 11.31
N SER A 42 11.86 -1.07 12.22
CA SER A 42 12.07 0.12 13.04
C SER A 42 11.39 -0.04 14.40
N ARG A 43 11.79 0.78 15.37
CA ARG A 43 11.09 0.91 16.65
C ARG A 43 10.46 2.29 16.75
N LYS A 44 9.17 2.33 17.08
CA LYS A 44 8.45 3.59 17.28
C LYS A 44 7.59 3.48 18.55
N HIS A 45 7.80 4.41 19.49
CA HIS A 45 7.05 4.44 20.77
C HIS A 45 7.05 3.11 21.53
N GLY A 46 8.17 2.39 21.54
CA GLY A 46 8.28 1.10 22.20
C GLY A 46 7.75 -0.10 21.41
N ALA A 47 7.00 0.13 20.32
CA ALA A 47 6.51 -0.94 19.47
C ALA A 47 7.52 -1.30 18.36
N SER A 48 7.52 -2.55 17.96
CA SER A 48 8.28 -3.08 16.82
C SER A 48 7.47 -2.90 15.54
N ARG A 49 7.94 -2.02 14.65
CA ARG A 49 7.30 -1.74 13.37
C ARG A 49 7.99 -2.46 12.24
N VAL A 50 7.22 -3.13 11.42
CA VAL A 50 7.67 -3.82 10.20
C VAL A 50 6.90 -3.30 8.99
N GLU A 51 7.65 -2.89 7.97
CA GLU A 51 7.12 -2.54 6.66
C GLU A 51 7.66 -3.54 5.64
N ILE A 52 6.77 -4.18 4.89
CA ILE A 52 7.11 -5.10 3.80
C ILE A 52 6.53 -4.54 2.50
N THR A 53 7.39 -4.38 1.50
CA THR A 53 6.98 -4.00 0.14
C THR A 53 7.49 -5.06 -0.83
N ILE A 54 6.60 -5.63 -1.64
CA ILE A 54 6.94 -6.60 -2.68
C ILE A 54 6.55 -6.01 -4.03
N ASN A 55 7.51 -5.93 -4.93
CA ASN A 55 7.30 -5.58 -6.33
C ASN A 55 7.35 -6.85 -7.18
N ALA A 56 6.25 -7.16 -7.84
CA ALA A 56 6.11 -8.31 -8.71
C ALA A 56 5.46 -7.91 -10.04
N GLY A 57 6.26 -7.83 -11.11
CA GLY A 57 5.77 -7.50 -12.45
C GLY A 57 5.05 -6.14 -12.52
N GLY A 58 5.57 -5.10 -11.85
CA GLY A 58 4.96 -3.76 -11.79
C GLY A 58 3.82 -3.61 -10.77
N THR A 59 3.39 -4.70 -10.13
CA THR A 59 2.40 -4.64 -9.04
C THR A 59 3.11 -4.55 -7.70
N LEU A 60 2.75 -3.52 -6.92
CA LEU A 60 3.27 -3.30 -5.58
C LEU A 60 2.29 -3.82 -4.53
N TYR A 61 2.78 -4.74 -3.68
CA TYR A 61 2.09 -5.19 -2.47
C TYR A 61 2.81 -4.59 -1.27
N ARG A 62 2.09 -3.89 -0.40
CA ARG A 62 2.67 -3.23 0.77
C ARG A 62 1.84 -3.51 2.02
N SER A 63 2.53 -3.81 3.11
CA SER A 63 1.93 -3.90 4.44
C SER A 63 2.88 -3.29 5.47
N GLU A 64 2.31 -2.52 6.40
CA GLU A 64 3.00 -1.95 7.55
C GLU A 64 2.23 -2.33 8.81
N GLN A 65 2.91 -2.92 9.81
CA GLN A 65 2.30 -3.37 11.05
C GLN A 65 3.18 -3.05 12.24
N ASP A 66 2.52 -2.69 13.33
CA ASP A 66 3.12 -2.52 14.65
C ASP A 66 2.70 -3.69 15.54
N ALA A 67 3.65 -4.22 16.34
CA ALA A 67 3.39 -5.27 17.32
C ALA A 67 4.34 -5.15 18.52
N SER A 68 4.14 -6.00 19.53
CA SER A 68 5.01 -6.10 20.69
C SER A 68 6.44 -6.52 20.31
N ASP A 69 6.55 -7.39 19.32
CA ASP A 69 7.83 -7.85 18.78
C ASP A 69 7.83 -7.91 17.23
N PHE A 70 9.02 -8.01 16.65
CA PHE A 70 9.19 -8.08 15.20
C PHE A 70 8.62 -9.35 14.59
N ARG A 71 8.62 -10.47 15.32
CA ARG A 71 8.11 -11.76 14.83
C ARG A 71 6.61 -11.68 14.56
N GLU A 72 5.88 -11.13 15.52
CA GLU A 72 4.43 -10.92 15.41
C GLU A 72 4.10 -9.92 14.29
N ALA A 73 4.83 -8.80 14.22
CA ALA A 73 4.63 -7.79 13.17
C ALA A 73 4.87 -8.37 11.77
N ILE A 74 5.91 -9.22 11.59
CA ILE A 74 6.18 -9.91 10.32
C ILE A 74 5.03 -10.85 9.95
N ASP A 75 4.53 -11.64 10.91
CA ASP A 75 3.43 -12.58 10.66
C ASP A 75 2.15 -11.87 10.22
N ARG A 76 1.82 -10.74 10.86
CA ARG A 76 0.70 -9.88 10.47
C ARG A 76 0.88 -9.30 9.07
N CYS A 77 2.08 -8.78 8.76
CA CYS A 77 2.40 -8.26 7.42
C CYS A 77 2.24 -9.33 6.34
N VAL A 78 2.80 -10.54 6.55
CA VAL A 78 2.74 -11.64 5.59
C VAL A 78 1.29 -12.06 5.33
N SER A 79 0.46 -12.17 6.37
CA SER A 79 -0.96 -12.52 6.25
C SER A 79 -1.76 -11.48 5.44
N ILE A 80 -1.47 -10.18 5.66
CA ILE A 80 -2.12 -9.11 4.91
C ILE A 80 -1.70 -9.14 3.43
N ILE A 81 -0.40 -9.33 3.14
CA ILE A 81 0.10 -9.41 1.77
C ILE A 81 -0.50 -10.65 1.07
N GLU A 82 -0.57 -11.80 1.73
CA GLU A 82 -1.18 -13.00 1.15
C GLU A 82 -2.64 -12.74 0.75
N ARG A 83 -3.42 -12.06 1.59
CA ARG A 83 -4.79 -11.67 1.28
C ARG A 83 -4.86 -10.69 0.11
N GLN A 84 -3.95 -9.69 0.03
CA GLN A 84 -3.88 -8.77 -1.10
C GLN A 84 -3.60 -9.51 -2.41
N ILE A 85 -2.68 -10.49 -2.41
CA ILE A 85 -2.33 -11.29 -3.58
C ILE A 85 -3.54 -12.10 -4.05
N ARG A 86 -4.23 -12.82 -3.14
CA ARG A 86 -5.42 -13.60 -3.46
C ARG A 86 -6.50 -12.71 -4.09
N LYS A 87 -6.81 -11.57 -3.45
CA LYS A 87 -7.80 -10.62 -3.96
C LYS A 87 -7.44 -10.09 -5.35
N ASN A 88 -6.16 -9.79 -5.60
CA ASN A 88 -5.70 -9.29 -6.89
C ASN A 88 -5.78 -10.38 -7.99
N LYS A 89 -5.44 -11.62 -7.65
CA LYS A 89 -5.56 -12.77 -8.55
C LYS A 89 -7.01 -13.04 -8.96
N THR A 90 -7.93 -12.99 -8.02
CA THR A 90 -9.38 -13.16 -8.28
C THR A 90 -9.92 -12.04 -9.18
N ARG A 91 -9.52 -10.78 -8.94
CA ARG A 91 -9.91 -9.65 -9.79
C ARG A 91 -9.39 -9.78 -11.23
N LEU A 92 -8.15 -10.24 -11.39
CA LEU A 92 -7.57 -10.46 -12.71
C LEU A 92 -8.27 -11.61 -13.45
N ALA A 93 -8.55 -12.72 -12.76
CA ALA A 93 -9.32 -13.84 -13.31
C ALA A 93 -10.74 -13.43 -13.71
N LYS A 94 -11.42 -12.58 -12.89
CA LYS A 94 -12.76 -12.05 -13.22
C LYS A 94 -12.72 -11.19 -14.47
N ARG A 95 -11.76 -10.27 -14.61
CA ARG A 95 -11.58 -9.45 -15.80
C ARG A 95 -11.30 -10.26 -17.07
N LEU A 96 -10.53 -11.34 -16.95
CA LEU A 96 -10.26 -12.25 -18.08
C LEU A 96 -11.50 -13.07 -18.48
N ARG A 97 -12.38 -13.40 -17.51
CA ARG A 97 -13.65 -14.10 -17.78
C ARG A 97 -14.69 -13.22 -18.46
N GLU A 98 -14.75 -11.93 -18.16
CA GLU A 98 -15.64 -10.95 -18.82
C GLU A 98 -15.31 -10.79 -20.31
N THR A 99 -14.16 -11.30 -20.76
CA THR A 99 -13.70 -11.27 -22.17
C THR A 99 -13.91 -12.61 -22.90
N ILE A 100 -14.40 -13.67 -22.22
CA ILE A 100 -14.60 -15.02 -22.78
C ILE A 100 -16.01 -15.51 -22.37
N PRO A 101 -16.86 -16.05 -23.30
CA PRO A 101 -18.18 -16.58 -22.96
C PRO A 101 -18.09 -17.74 -21.96
N GLU A 102 -19.10 -17.79 -21.08
CA GLU A 102 -19.22 -18.74 -19.98
C GLU A 102 -19.31 -20.19 -20.47
N ASP A 103 -18.45 -21.06 -19.90
CA ASP A 103 -18.83 -22.45 -19.60
C ASP A 103 -18.06 -22.90 -18.33
N GLU A 104 -18.87 -23.28 -17.37
CA GLU A 104 -18.65 -24.06 -16.15
C GLU A 104 -17.27 -24.04 -15.47
N PHE A 105 -17.15 -23.33 -14.35
CA PHE A 105 -16.28 -23.71 -13.25
C PHE A 105 -16.82 -23.22 -11.90
N PHE A 106 -17.03 -24.16 -10.99
CA PHE A 106 -17.41 -23.93 -9.58
C PHE A 106 -16.36 -23.04 -8.88
N ALA A 107 -16.76 -21.87 -8.41
CA ALA A 107 -15.98 -21.04 -7.52
C ALA A 107 -16.41 -21.28 -6.06
N PRO A 108 -15.48 -21.34 -5.09
CA PRO A 108 -15.87 -21.32 -3.68
C PRO A 108 -16.50 -19.95 -3.34
N GLU A 109 -17.62 -20.01 -2.63
CA GLU A 109 -18.34 -18.85 -2.10
C GLU A 109 -17.49 -18.18 -1.01
N ASP A 110 -16.71 -17.16 -1.39
CA ASP A 110 -16.29 -16.11 -0.47
C ASP A 110 -17.12 -14.88 -0.80
N GLU A 111 -17.76 -14.30 0.18
CA GLU A 111 -18.60 -13.10 0.08
C GLU A 111 -17.85 -11.97 -0.65
N ASP A 112 -18.01 -11.90 -1.96
CA ASP A 112 -17.49 -10.85 -2.82
C ASP A 112 -18.32 -9.58 -2.55
N GLN A 113 -17.81 -8.71 -1.71
CA GLN A 113 -18.22 -7.31 -1.72
C GLN A 113 -17.87 -6.76 -3.11
N GLU A 114 -18.87 -6.63 -3.97
CA GLU A 114 -18.76 -5.95 -5.25
C GLU A 114 -18.15 -4.58 -5.02
N LEU A 115 -17.02 -4.32 -5.68
CA LEU A 115 -16.35 -3.03 -5.64
C LEU A 115 -17.17 -2.05 -6.48
N ILE A 116 -18.14 -1.41 -5.86
CA ILE A 116 -18.93 -0.35 -6.49
C ILE A 116 -18.02 0.87 -6.65
N ILE A 117 -17.54 1.10 -7.86
CA ILE A 117 -16.82 2.33 -8.19
C ILE A 117 -17.86 3.43 -8.41
N ARG A 118 -17.92 4.37 -7.47
CA ARG A 118 -18.72 5.57 -7.62
C ARG A 118 -17.83 6.68 -8.18
N THR A 119 -18.13 7.12 -9.40
CA THR A 119 -17.45 8.28 -10.00
C THR A 119 -18.02 9.55 -9.38
N LYS A 120 -17.13 10.42 -8.89
CA LYS A 120 -17.45 11.78 -8.47
C LYS A 120 -16.63 12.76 -9.27
N GLU A 121 -17.30 13.73 -9.88
CA GLU A 121 -16.67 14.85 -10.54
C GLU A 121 -16.73 16.07 -9.62
N PHE A 122 -15.64 16.81 -9.51
CA PHE A 122 -15.58 18.03 -8.73
C PHE A 122 -14.61 19.01 -9.38
N SER A 123 -14.90 20.31 -9.20
CA SER A 123 -14.01 21.37 -9.71
C SER A 123 -12.81 21.52 -8.78
N ILE A 124 -11.60 21.47 -9.37
CA ILE A 124 -10.36 21.76 -8.67
C ILE A 124 -10.23 23.26 -8.53
N LYS A 125 -10.21 23.79 -7.30
CA LYS A 125 -10.07 25.22 -7.00
C LYS A 125 -8.61 25.56 -6.70
N PRO A 126 -8.14 26.77 -7.08
CA PRO A 126 -6.86 27.29 -6.61
C PRO A 126 -6.94 27.67 -5.12
N MET A 127 -5.94 27.27 -4.34
CA MET A 127 -5.81 27.59 -2.92
C MET A 127 -4.41 27.24 -2.40
N SER A 128 -4.05 27.75 -1.22
CA SER A 128 -2.79 27.38 -0.57
C SER A 128 -2.84 25.97 0.03
N VAL A 129 -1.66 25.40 0.36
CA VAL A 129 -1.56 24.08 1.02
C VAL A 129 -2.27 24.08 2.38
N GLU A 130 -2.12 25.18 3.15
CA GLU A 130 -2.76 25.32 4.46
C GLU A 130 -4.29 25.36 4.35
N GLU A 131 -4.81 26.07 3.35
CA GLU A 131 -6.25 26.11 3.10
C GLU A 131 -6.78 24.76 2.65
N ALA A 132 -6.03 24.03 1.82
CA ALA A 132 -6.40 22.68 1.40
C ALA A 132 -6.44 21.69 2.59
N ILE A 133 -5.52 21.81 3.56
CA ILE A 133 -5.54 21.03 4.81
C ILE A 133 -6.79 21.37 5.62
N LEU A 134 -7.11 22.66 5.75
CA LEU A 134 -8.31 23.10 6.47
C LEU A 134 -9.57 22.54 5.82
N GLN A 135 -9.72 22.65 4.50
CA GLN A 135 -10.85 22.11 3.76
C GLN A 135 -10.97 20.58 3.91
N MET A 136 -9.85 19.87 3.82
CA MET A 136 -9.81 18.43 4.04
C MET A 136 -10.36 18.04 5.40
N ASN A 137 -9.92 18.73 6.46
CA ASN A 137 -10.35 18.48 7.84
C ASN A 137 -11.83 18.84 8.06
N LEU A 138 -12.32 19.95 7.53
CA LEU A 138 -13.71 20.37 7.62
C LEU A 138 -14.67 19.40 6.95
N LEU A 139 -14.23 18.79 5.84
CA LEU A 139 -15.01 17.78 5.09
C LEU A 139 -14.89 16.36 5.69
N GLY A 140 -14.03 16.16 6.69
CA GLY A 140 -13.77 14.84 7.28
C GLY A 140 -13.11 13.87 6.30
N HIS A 141 -12.36 14.37 5.33
CA HIS A 141 -11.66 13.56 4.35
C HIS A 141 -10.24 13.24 4.78
N SER A 142 -9.70 12.14 4.31
CA SER A 142 -8.30 11.75 4.52
C SER A 142 -7.34 12.28 3.46
N PHE A 143 -7.86 12.84 2.37
CA PHE A 143 -7.10 13.52 1.32
C PHE A 143 -7.96 14.59 0.65
N PHE A 144 -7.29 15.56 -0.01
CA PHE A 144 -7.94 16.63 -0.76
C PHE A 144 -7.11 17.00 -1.99
N VAL A 145 -7.78 17.19 -3.14
CA VAL A 145 -7.16 17.55 -4.41
C VAL A 145 -7.44 19.01 -4.70
N PHE A 146 -6.41 19.80 -4.99
CA PHE A 146 -6.49 21.23 -5.22
C PHE A 146 -5.46 21.69 -6.25
N ARG A 147 -5.52 22.92 -6.68
CA ARG A 147 -4.48 23.58 -7.49
C ARG A 147 -3.74 24.55 -6.59
N GLU A 148 -2.41 24.38 -6.46
CA GLU A 148 -1.63 25.30 -5.64
C GLU A 148 -1.60 26.68 -6.30
N ASP A 149 -1.96 27.71 -5.55
CA ASP A 149 -2.00 29.11 -6.03
C ASP A 149 -0.78 29.93 -5.57
N ASP A 150 -0.03 29.42 -4.61
CA ASP A 150 1.20 30.01 -4.09
C ASP A 150 2.31 28.95 -3.95
N GLY A 151 3.51 29.37 -3.52
CA GLY A 151 4.63 28.44 -3.29
C GLY A 151 5.31 27.92 -4.55
N SER A 152 6.08 26.83 -4.35
CA SER A 152 6.97 26.27 -5.40
C SER A 152 6.24 25.47 -6.48
N ASN A 153 5.00 25.06 -6.25
CA ASN A 153 4.19 24.28 -7.20
C ASN A 153 3.00 25.05 -7.76
N LYS A 154 3.09 26.39 -7.76
CA LYS A 154 2.02 27.27 -8.24
C LYS A 154 1.47 26.85 -9.60
N GLY A 155 0.15 26.74 -9.69
CA GLY A 155 -0.58 26.35 -10.89
C GLY A 155 -0.67 24.85 -11.11
N ARG A 156 0.02 24.02 -10.32
CA ARG A 156 -0.02 22.55 -10.44
C ARG A 156 -1.15 21.96 -9.61
N VAL A 157 -1.64 20.82 -10.07
CA VAL A 157 -2.58 20.02 -9.29
C VAL A 157 -1.80 19.26 -8.21
N CYS A 158 -2.23 19.41 -6.96
CA CYS A 158 -1.60 18.79 -5.79
C CYS A 158 -2.63 17.99 -5.01
N VAL A 159 -2.14 17.04 -4.21
CA VAL A 159 -2.96 16.26 -3.29
C VAL A 159 -2.36 16.35 -1.89
N VAL A 160 -3.10 16.94 -0.94
CA VAL A 160 -2.77 16.86 0.47
C VAL A 160 -3.46 15.64 1.09
N TYR A 161 -2.79 14.95 2.02
CA TYR A 161 -3.34 13.79 2.71
C TYR A 161 -2.90 13.72 4.16
N ALA A 162 -3.77 13.17 5.02
CA ALA A 162 -3.47 12.93 6.42
C ALA A 162 -2.57 11.70 6.57
N ARG A 163 -1.47 11.84 7.29
CA ARG A 163 -0.55 10.75 7.63
C ARG A 163 -0.98 10.07 8.94
N ARG A 164 -0.58 8.83 9.12
CA ARG A 164 -0.91 8.04 10.33
C ARG A 164 -0.23 8.56 11.61
N ASP A 165 0.83 9.34 11.47
CA ASP A 165 1.56 9.96 12.58
C ASP A 165 0.95 11.28 13.05
N GLY A 166 -0.16 11.72 12.43
CA GLY A 166 -0.86 12.96 12.76
C GLY A 166 -0.42 14.16 11.92
N ASP A 167 0.63 14.01 11.12
CA ASP A 167 1.11 15.01 10.18
C ASP A 167 0.37 14.96 8.84
N TYR A 168 0.69 15.90 7.95
CA TYR A 168 0.18 15.95 6.58
C TYR A 168 1.28 15.68 5.56
N GLY A 169 0.91 15.13 4.42
CA GLY A 169 1.80 14.95 3.27
C GLY A 169 1.25 15.63 2.03
N LEU A 170 2.13 16.13 1.18
CA LEU A 170 1.80 16.73 -0.11
C LEU A 170 2.34 15.85 -1.23
N ILE A 171 1.48 15.51 -2.19
CA ILE A 171 1.85 14.81 -3.43
C ILE A 171 1.70 15.82 -4.56
N VAL A 172 2.77 15.99 -5.33
CA VAL A 172 2.79 16.82 -6.54
C VAL A 172 2.96 15.88 -7.73
N PRO A 173 1.89 15.55 -8.48
CA PRO A 173 2.00 14.74 -9.67
C PRO A 173 2.92 15.40 -10.71
N GLN A 174 3.75 14.59 -11.38
CA GLN A 174 4.55 15.02 -12.53
C GLN A 174 3.92 14.38 -13.76
N GLU A 175 3.71 15.20 -14.79
CA GLU A 175 3.37 14.72 -16.12
C GLU A 175 4.67 14.29 -16.79
N GLU A 176 4.74 13.08 -17.37
CA GLU A 176 5.85 12.59 -18.19
C GLU A 176 5.78 13.16 -19.61
#